data_7b0735f1dd158652378061be2350174f
#
_entry.id   7b0735f1dd158652378061be2350174f
#
_cell.length_a   1.000
_cell.length_b   1.000
_cell.length_c   1.000
_cell.angle_alpha   90.00
_cell.angle_beta   90.00
_cell.angle_gamma   90.00
#
_symmetry.space_group_name_H-M   'P 1'
#
loop_
_entity.id
_entity.type
_entity.pdbx_description
1 polymer ?
#
loop_
_entity_poly.entity_id
_entity_poly.type
_entity_poly.pdbx_seq_one_letter_code
_entity_poly.pdbx_strand_id
1 'polypeptide(L)'
;MTIHRRVTVILDNVRSLYNVGAVLRACDGAGVTRVITCGITPYPSQGRGDQRRGPIAARADRELRKTALAAFDSVHIETCASVEAAIERVRAEGVTLVAIEAVPDAPLYWESPALDADPLALIFGHEVEGIGPSTLSLVDATVRIPMRGAGASLNVAIAAALVLYELARRSAYTDPA
;
A
#
# COMPACT_ATOMS: atom_id res chain seq x y z
N MET A 1 17.66 -5.68 -6.76
CA MET A 1 17.75 -4.33 -6.22
C MET A 1 16.73 -4.25 -5.08
N THR A 2 17.12 -4.17 -3.83
CA THR A 2 16.22 -4.31 -2.68
C THR A 2 16.12 -2.95 -1.99
N ILE A 3 14.91 -2.54 -1.64
CA ILE A 3 14.73 -1.38 -0.75
C ILE A 3 15.33 -1.77 0.61
N HIS A 4 16.40 -1.11 1.04
CA HIS A 4 16.99 -1.32 2.37
C HIS A 4 16.20 -0.65 3.49
N ARG A 5 15.15 0.11 3.14
CA ARG A 5 14.28 0.82 4.10
C ARG A 5 13.12 -0.06 4.55
N ARG A 6 12.66 0.15 5.78
CA ARG A 6 11.47 -0.50 6.33
C ARG A 6 10.22 0.18 5.80
N VAL A 7 9.68 -0.33 4.70
CA VAL A 7 8.45 0.19 4.08
C VAL A 7 7.28 -0.74 4.36
N THR A 8 6.17 -0.18 4.83
CA THR A 8 4.87 -0.87 4.98
C THR A 8 3.86 -0.26 4.01
N VAL A 9 3.11 -1.08 3.30
CA VAL A 9 1.98 -0.64 2.48
C VAL A 9 0.68 -0.92 3.22
N ILE A 10 -0.19 0.08 3.33
CA ILE A 10 -1.52 -0.01 3.93
C ILE A 10 -2.55 0.17 2.83
N LEU A 11 -3.46 -0.80 2.67
CA LEU A 11 -4.54 -0.78 1.71
C LEU A 11 -5.87 -0.53 2.43
N ASP A 12 -6.40 0.68 2.28
CA ASP A 12 -7.63 1.11 2.93
C ASP A 12 -8.83 0.91 2.01
N ASN A 13 -9.65 -0.09 2.35
CA ASN A 13 -10.89 -0.41 1.63
C ASN A 13 -10.73 -0.66 0.11
N VAL A 14 -9.58 -1.14 -0.34
CA VAL A 14 -9.36 -1.55 -1.73
C VAL A 14 -10.21 -2.79 -2.03
N ARG A 15 -11.20 -2.67 -2.93
CA ARG A 15 -12.22 -3.72 -3.14
C ARG A 15 -11.77 -4.87 -4.04
N SER A 16 -10.96 -4.55 -5.01
CA SER A 16 -10.62 -5.50 -6.07
C SER A 16 -9.52 -6.46 -5.67
N LEU A 17 -9.82 -7.76 -5.62
CA LEU A 17 -8.82 -8.84 -5.49
C LEU A 17 -7.69 -8.69 -6.52
N TYR A 18 -8.03 -8.23 -7.72
CA TYR A 18 -7.06 -8.02 -8.79
C TYR A 18 -6.09 -6.89 -8.45
N ASN A 19 -6.60 -5.76 -7.95
CA ASN A 19 -5.78 -4.64 -7.53
C ASN A 19 -4.88 -5.03 -6.35
N VAL A 20 -5.42 -5.71 -5.33
CA VAL A 20 -4.61 -6.19 -4.20
C VAL A 20 -3.48 -7.08 -4.67
N GLY A 21 -3.77 -8.09 -5.51
CA GLY A 21 -2.72 -8.97 -6.05
C GLY A 21 -1.67 -8.22 -6.88
N ALA A 22 -2.08 -7.21 -7.67
CA ALA A 22 -1.16 -6.38 -8.43
C ALA A 22 -0.28 -5.49 -7.53
N VAL A 23 -0.85 -4.95 -6.42
CA VAL A 23 -0.06 -4.21 -5.41
C VAL A 23 0.95 -5.12 -4.73
N LEU A 24 0.55 -6.33 -4.32
CA LEU A 24 1.50 -7.30 -3.73
C LEU A 24 2.68 -7.57 -4.67
N ARG A 25 2.39 -7.75 -5.96
CA ARG A 25 3.43 -7.96 -6.98
C ARG A 25 4.33 -6.73 -7.13
N ALA A 26 3.79 -5.52 -7.05
CA ALA A 26 4.59 -4.29 -7.07
C ALA A 26 5.46 -4.16 -5.80
N CYS A 27 4.93 -4.55 -4.64
CA CYS A 27 5.67 -4.60 -3.38
C CYS A 27 6.87 -5.55 -3.49
N ASP A 28 6.65 -6.79 -3.92
CA ASP A 28 7.72 -7.79 -4.11
C ASP A 28 8.80 -7.28 -5.07
N GLY A 29 8.39 -6.77 -6.24
CA GLY A 29 9.32 -6.22 -7.23
C GLY A 29 10.13 -5.03 -6.75
N ALA A 30 9.58 -4.22 -5.83
CA ALA A 30 10.26 -3.09 -5.20
C ALA A 30 11.03 -3.48 -3.92
N GLY A 31 10.93 -4.73 -3.45
CA GLY A 31 11.58 -5.19 -2.22
C GLY A 31 10.84 -4.82 -0.93
N VAL A 32 9.55 -4.50 -1.02
CA VAL A 32 8.67 -4.25 0.14
C VAL A 32 8.01 -5.57 0.55
N THR A 33 8.20 -5.97 1.80
CA THR A 33 7.78 -7.28 2.30
C THR A 33 6.60 -7.24 3.27
N ARG A 34 6.06 -6.06 3.61
CA ARG A 34 4.96 -5.92 4.57
C ARG A 34 3.79 -5.14 3.98
N VAL A 35 2.61 -5.74 4.01
CA VAL A 35 1.34 -5.13 3.58
C VAL A 35 0.29 -5.32 4.67
N ILE A 36 -0.46 -4.27 4.99
CA ILE A 36 -1.61 -4.31 5.90
C ILE A 36 -2.88 -4.03 5.09
N THR A 37 -3.81 -4.95 5.11
CA THR A 37 -5.13 -4.78 4.49
C THR A 37 -6.16 -4.34 5.52
N CYS A 38 -6.96 -3.32 5.22
CA CYS A 38 -7.91 -2.72 6.14
C CYS A 38 -9.34 -2.79 5.61
N GLY A 39 -10.30 -2.92 6.52
CA GLY A 39 -11.71 -2.89 6.22
C GLY A 39 -12.14 -4.00 5.26
N ILE A 40 -12.72 -3.61 4.12
CA ILE A 40 -13.21 -4.55 3.10
C ILE A 40 -12.13 -5.08 2.14
N THR A 41 -10.87 -4.63 2.31
CA THR A 41 -9.76 -5.07 1.45
C THR A 41 -9.58 -6.59 1.52
N PRO A 42 -9.60 -7.29 0.39
CA PRO A 42 -9.38 -8.74 0.37
C PRO A 42 -7.99 -9.12 0.87
N TYR A 43 -7.91 -10.24 1.57
CA TYR A 43 -6.67 -10.80 2.09
C TYR A 43 -6.64 -12.33 1.94
N PRO A 44 -5.46 -12.98 1.99
CA PRO A 44 -5.34 -14.43 1.98
C PRO A 44 -6.09 -15.12 3.12
N SER A 45 -6.35 -16.41 3.00
CA SER A 45 -6.95 -17.18 4.10
C SER A 45 -6.03 -17.19 5.32
N GLN A 46 -6.62 -16.94 6.49
CA GLN A 46 -5.94 -17.02 7.79
C GLN A 46 -6.03 -18.43 8.44
N GLY A 47 -6.44 -19.41 7.64
CA GLY A 47 -6.60 -20.78 8.13
C GLY A 47 -7.70 -20.89 9.19
N ARG A 48 -7.40 -21.57 10.31
CA ARG A 48 -8.39 -21.83 11.39
C ARG A 48 -8.91 -20.55 12.09
N GLY A 49 -8.19 -19.45 11.99
CA GLY A 49 -8.58 -18.15 12.57
C GLY A 49 -9.42 -17.27 11.63
N ASP A 50 -9.65 -17.68 10.39
CA ASP A 50 -10.38 -16.91 9.41
C ASP A 50 -11.88 -16.84 9.74
N GLN A 51 -12.38 -15.65 10.02
CA GLN A 51 -13.79 -15.43 10.35
C GLN A 51 -14.71 -15.45 9.12
N ARG A 52 -14.13 -15.41 7.91
CA ARG A 52 -14.90 -15.51 6.67
C ARG A 52 -15.36 -16.95 6.44
N ARG A 53 -16.47 -17.09 5.69
CA ARG A 53 -16.91 -18.43 5.23
C ARG A 53 -15.80 -19.07 4.38
N GLY A 54 -15.56 -20.38 4.57
CA GLY A 54 -14.49 -21.11 3.88
C GLY A 54 -14.44 -20.91 2.36
N PRO A 55 -15.59 -20.95 1.61
CA PRO A 55 -15.58 -20.66 0.17
C PRO A 55 -15.11 -19.25 -0.19
N ILE A 56 -15.36 -18.24 0.64
CA ILE A 56 -14.92 -16.85 0.42
C ILE A 56 -13.41 -16.77 0.60
N ALA A 57 -12.87 -17.33 1.69
CA ALA A 57 -11.43 -17.37 1.93
C ALA A 57 -10.69 -18.12 0.82
N ALA A 58 -11.16 -19.30 0.42
CA ALA A 58 -10.58 -20.09 -0.66
C ALA A 58 -10.60 -19.36 -2.03
N ARG A 59 -11.67 -18.59 -2.30
CA ARG A 59 -11.73 -17.75 -3.51
C ARG A 59 -10.68 -16.64 -3.45
N ALA A 60 -10.55 -15.98 -2.29
CA ALA A 60 -9.55 -14.92 -2.11
C ALA A 60 -8.14 -15.46 -2.37
N ASP A 61 -7.77 -16.59 -1.78
CA ASP A 61 -6.47 -17.24 -2.02
C ASP A 61 -6.22 -17.49 -3.50
N ARG A 62 -7.18 -18.13 -4.17
CA ARG A 62 -7.04 -18.50 -5.58
C ARG A 62 -6.85 -17.27 -6.48
N GLU A 63 -7.63 -16.23 -6.28
CA GLU A 63 -7.58 -15.04 -7.13
C GLU A 63 -6.34 -14.17 -6.81
N LEU A 64 -5.95 -14.07 -5.54
CA LEU A 64 -4.72 -13.38 -5.13
C LEU A 64 -3.47 -14.11 -5.68
N ARG A 65 -3.40 -15.44 -5.58
CA ARG A 65 -2.28 -16.22 -6.16
C ARG A 65 -2.13 -15.99 -7.67
N LYS A 66 -3.23 -15.88 -8.42
CA LYS A 66 -3.18 -15.63 -9.87
C LYS A 66 -2.55 -14.28 -10.22
N THR A 67 -2.79 -13.25 -9.41
CA THR A 67 -2.35 -11.88 -9.71
C THR A 67 -1.06 -11.51 -9.01
N ALA A 68 -0.86 -11.95 -7.79
CA ALA A 68 0.36 -11.68 -7.02
C ALA A 68 1.54 -12.59 -7.45
N LEU A 69 1.25 -13.79 -7.98
CA LEU A 69 2.27 -14.79 -8.36
C LEU A 69 3.18 -15.11 -7.15
N ALA A 70 4.51 -15.03 -7.33
CA ALA A 70 5.48 -15.28 -6.26
C ALA A 70 5.33 -14.34 -5.05
N ALA A 71 4.85 -13.13 -5.28
CA ALA A 71 4.61 -12.14 -4.21
C ALA A 71 3.58 -12.60 -3.16
N PHE A 72 2.72 -13.56 -3.51
CA PHE A 72 1.78 -14.14 -2.55
C PHE A 72 2.47 -14.83 -1.37
N ASP A 73 3.61 -15.43 -1.60
CA ASP A 73 4.37 -16.18 -0.59
C ASP A 73 5.56 -15.37 -0.03
N SER A 74 6.03 -14.31 -0.72
CA SER A 74 7.16 -13.48 -0.30
C SER A 74 6.76 -12.24 0.52
N VAL A 75 5.52 -11.74 0.34
CA VAL A 75 5.02 -10.56 1.06
C VAL A 75 4.21 -10.98 2.27
N HIS A 76 4.58 -10.49 3.44
CA HIS A 76 3.83 -10.69 4.68
C HIS A 76 2.59 -9.82 4.71
N ILE A 77 1.41 -10.44 4.81
CA ILE A 77 0.12 -9.75 4.77
C ILE A 77 -0.54 -9.85 6.14
N GLU A 78 -0.76 -8.69 6.75
CA GLU A 78 -1.51 -8.52 7.98
C GLU A 78 -2.90 -7.96 7.67
N THR A 79 -3.85 -8.11 8.58
CA THR A 79 -5.19 -7.52 8.48
C THR A 79 -5.51 -6.66 9.68
N CYS A 80 -6.21 -5.56 9.45
CA CYS A 80 -6.80 -4.71 10.48
C CYS A 80 -8.29 -4.47 10.19
N ALA A 81 -9.06 -4.28 11.24
CA ALA A 81 -10.49 -4.02 11.10
C ALA A 81 -10.77 -2.69 10.38
N SER A 82 -9.90 -1.70 10.58
CA SER A 82 -9.98 -0.39 9.93
C SER A 82 -8.58 0.18 9.67
N VAL A 83 -8.51 1.24 8.87
CA VAL A 83 -7.25 1.95 8.59
C VAL A 83 -6.74 2.67 9.84
N GLU A 84 -7.62 3.17 10.69
CA GLU A 84 -7.25 3.81 11.97
C GLU A 84 -6.50 2.82 12.86
N ALA A 85 -6.99 1.58 12.98
CA ALA A 85 -6.32 0.53 13.76
C ALA A 85 -4.94 0.18 13.17
N ALA A 86 -4.79 0.21 11.85
CA ALA A 86 -3.50 0.02 11.19
C ALA A 86 -2.55 1.21 11.47
N ILE A 87 -3.06 2.45 11.40
CA ILE A 87 -2.31 3.67 11.70
C ILE A 87 -1.80 3.65 13.14
N GLU A 88 -2.66 3.34 14.11
CA GLU A 88 -2.26 3.23 15.52
C GLU A 88 -1.13 2.21 15.71
N ARG A 89 -1.25 1.04 15.07
CA ARG A 89 -0.25 -0.02 15.13
C ARG A 89 1.11 0.43 14.62
N VAL A 90 1.18 0.96 13.38
CA VAL A 90 2.46 1.36 12.79
C VAL A 90 3.03 2.61 13.46
N ARG A 91 2.19 3.50 13.97
CA ARG A 91 2.62 4.67 14.74
C ARG A 91 3.33 4.29 16.03
N ALA A 92 2.87 3.24 16.71
CA ALA A 92 3.56 2.68 17.87
C ALA A 92 4.96 2.14 17.54
N GLU A 93 5.21 1.83 16.27
CA GLU A 93 6.52 1.41 15.75
C GLU A 93 7.42 2.58 15.32
N GLY A 94 6.97 3.84 15.48
CA GLY A 94 7.71 5.05 15.11
C GLY A 94 7.77 5.29 13.60
N VAL A 95 6.77 4.83 12.86
CA VAL A 95 6.69 4.90 11.39
C VAL A 95 6.13 6.23 10.94
N THR A 96 6.74 6.88 9.94
CA THR A 96 6.16 8.04 9.24
C THR A 96 5.07 7.58 8.28
N LEU A 97 3.91 8.19 8.37
CA LEU A 97 2.70 7.85 7.61
C LEU A 97 2.50 8.82 6.44
N VAL A 98 2.47 8.32 5.23
CA VAL A 98 2.24 9.12 4.02
C VAL A 98 1.05 8.57 3.23
N ALA A 99 0.05 9.41 3.01
CA ALA A 99 -1.09 9.10 2.15
C ALA A 99 -0.74 9.41 0.67
N ILE A 100 -1.15 8.51 -0.22
CA ILE A 100 -1.04 8.71 -1.67
C ILE A 100 -2.44 9.03 -2.19
N GLU A 101 -2.72 10.31 -2.37
CA GLU A 101 -4.06 10.80 -2.73
C GLU A 101 -3.99 12.02 -3.64
N ALA A 102 -4.97 12.17 -4.53
CA ALA A 102 -5.04 13.27 -5.52
C ALA A 102 -5.53 14.59 -4.90
N VAL A 103 -4.93 15.02 -3.79
CA VAL A 103 -5.23 16.32 -3.15
C VAL A 103 -4.55 17.44 -3.95
N PRO A 104 -5.28 18.48 -4.40
CA PRO A 104 -4.75 19.50 -5.33
C PRO A 104 -3.44 20.15 -4.89
N ASP A 105 -3.32 20.53 -3.62
CA ASP A 105 -2.17 21.28 -3.09
C ASP A 105 -1.09 20.36 -2.46
N ALA A 106 -1.27 19.04 -2.51
CA ALA A 106 -0.27 18.11 -2.02
C ALA A 106 0.99 18.15 -2.92
N PRO A 107 2.19 18.02 -2.36
CA PRO A 107 3.42 17.93 -3.13
C PRO A 107 3.42 16.72 -4.06
N LEU A 108 4.15 16.81 -5.15
CA LEU A 108 4.34 15.68 -6.06
C LEU A 108 5.16 14.58 -5.36
N TYR A 109 4.78 13.32 -5.59
CA TYR A 109 5.39 12.18 -4.89
C TYR A 109 6.93 12.10 -5.09
N TRP A 110 7.44 12.54 -6.23
CA TRP A 110 8.88 12.56 -6.48
C TRP A 110 9.63 13.75 -5.85
N GLU A 111 8.92 14.76 -5.36
CA GLU A 111 9.50 15.97 -4.75
C GLU A 111 9.44 15.94 -3.22
N SER A 112 8.56 15.11 -2.65
CA SER A 112 8.31 15.11 -1.22
C SER A 112 9.44 14.44 -0.43
N PRO A 113 10.04 15.15 0.54
CA PRO A 113 11.01 14.56 1.45
C PRO A 113 10.37 13.57 2.44
N ALA A 114 9.06 13.61 2.63
CA ALA A 114 8.37 12.65 3.50
C ALA A 114 8.55 11.21 3.04
N LEU A 115 8.77 11.00 1.73
CA LEU A 115 9.08 9.69 1.18
C LEU A 115 10.52 9.22 1.45
N ASP A 116 11.36 10.04 2.09
CA ASP A 116 12.70 9.64 2.49
C ASP A 116 12.79 9.09 3.92
N ALA A 117 11.66 9.07 4.63
CA ALA A 117 11.58 8.53 5.99
C ALA A 117 11.89 7.03 6.06
N ASP A 118 12.47 6.60 7.18
CA ASP A 118 12.70 5.20 7.52
C ASP A 118 12.54 5.02 9.05
N PRO A 119 11.53 4.30 9.49
CA PRO A 119 10.54 3.53 8.72
C PRO A 119 9.43 4.39 8.10
N LEU A 120 8.84 3.89 7.00
CA LEU A 120 7.81 4.56 6.22
C LEU A 120 6.58 3.67 6.06
N ALA A 121 5.37 4.22 6.17
CA ALA A 121 4.14 3.56 5.75
C ALA A 121 3.42 4.38 4.67
N LEU A 122 3.02 3.72 3.59
CA LEU A 122 2.27 4.30 2.48
C LEU A 122 0.82 3.84 2.56
N ILE A 123 -0.13 4.77 2.54
CA ILE A 123 -1.56 4.47 2.55
C ILE A 123 -2.13 4.70 1.15
N PHE A 124 -2.81 3.68 0.62
CA PHE A 124 -3.56 3.73 -0.63
C PHE A 124 -5.04 3.44 -0.33
N GLY A 125 -5.93 4.26 -0.86
CA GLY A 125 -7.36 4.21 -0.57
C GLY A 125 -8.20 3.45 -1.59
N HIS A 126 -9.51 3.51 -1.37
CA HIS A 126 -10.55 2.92 -2.19
C HIS A 126 -10.51 3.47 -3.64
N GLU A 127 -10.83 2.62 -4.63
CA GLU A 127 -10.68 2.93 -6.06
C GLU A 127 -11.53 4.11 -6.55
N VAL A 128 -12.62 4.42 -5.87
CA VAL A 128 -13.57 5.49 -6.24
C VAL A 128 -13.58 6.62 -5.22
N GLU A 129 -13.61 6.28 -3.94
CA GLU A 129 -13.75 7.26 -2.85
C GLU A 129 -12.40 7.81 -2.39
N GLY A 130 -11.29 7.16 -2.76
CA GLY A 130 -9.96 7.53 -2.33
C GLY A 130 -9.75 7.31 -0.82
N ILE A 131 -8.91 8.14 -0.23
CA ILE A 131 -8.65 8.17 1.22
C ILE A 131 -9.53 9.25 1.86
N GLY A 132 -10.36 8.84 2.83
CA GLY A 132 -11.29 9.74 3.50
C GLY A 132 -10.60 10.86 4.29
N PRO A 133 -11.29 12.02 4.50
CA PRO A 133 -10.72 13.16 5.25
C PRO A 133 -10.28 12.80 6.67
N SER A 134 -10.99 11.88 7.34
CA SER A 134 -10.61 11.39 8.67
C SER A 134 -9.24 10.72 8.65
N THR A 135 -8.98 9.86 7.68
CA THR A 135 -7.69 9.20 7.50
C THR A 135 -6.60 10.19 7.12
N LEU A 136 -6.90 11.14 6.21
CA LEU A 136 -5.96 12.19 5.81
C LEU A 136 -5.54 13.09 6.98
N SER A 137 -6.40 13.29 7.97
CA SER A 137 -6.06 14.06 9.19
C SER A 137 -5.13 13.32 10.15
N LEU A 138 -4.98 12.01 9.97
CA LEU A 138 -4.16 11.15 10.82
C LEU A 138 -2.76 10.90 10.24
N VAL A 139 -2.45 11.28 9.02
CA VAL A 139 -1.14 11.03 8.40
C VAL A 139 -0.19 12.20 8.59
N ASP A 140 1.12 11.93 8.50
CA ASP A 140 2.15 12.95 8.67
C ASP A 140 2.33 13.78 7.39
N ALA A 141 2.02 13.20 6.23
CA ALA A 141 2.04 13.89 4.94
C ALA A 141 1.08 13.24 3.94
N THR A 142 0.66 14.03 2.95
CA THR A 142 -0.02 13.54 1.75
C THR A 142 0.80 13.92 0.52
N VAL A 143 0.94 13.00 -0.43
CA VAL A 143 1.59 13.27 -1.72
C VAL A 143 0.66 12.85 -2.85
N ARG A 144 0.81 13.49 -4.01
CA ARG A 144 -0.02 13.20 -5.18
C ARG A 144 0.80 12.75 -6.39
N ILE A 145 0.17 11.94 -7.22
CA ILE A 145 0.63 11.64 -8.57
C ILE A 145 -0.10 12.60 -9.53
N PRO A 146 0.61 13.41 -10.34
CA PRO A 146 -0.04 14.38 -11.19
C PRO A 146 -0.79 13.71 -12.34
N MET A 147 -2.01 14.18 -12.59
CA MET A 147 -2.82 13.80 -13.74
C MET A 147 -2.78 14.91 -14.77
N ARG A 148 -2.41 14.60 -16.01
CA ARG A 148 -2.39 15.58 -17.14
C ARG A 148 -3.50 15.35 -18.16
N GLY A 149 -4.26 14.29 -17.99
CA GLY A 149 -5.38 13.94 -18.86
C GLY A 149 -6.74 14.27 -18.21
N ALA A 150 -7.80 13.76 -18.80
CA ALA A 150 -9.18 13.96 -18.31
C ALA A 150 -9.53 13.11 -17.07
N GLY A 151 -8.75 12.09 -16.75
CA GLY A 151 -8.98 11.25 -15.57
C GLY A 151 -8.62 11.98 -14.28
N ALA A 152 -9.41 11.79 -13.23
CA ALA A 152 -9.16 12.39 -11.92
C ALA A 152 -8.09 11.64 -11.10
N SER A 153 -7.92 10.34 -11.34
CA SER A 153 -7.00 9.48 -10.59
C SER A 153 -6.48 8.31 -11.44
N LEU A 154 -5.46 7.63 -10.93
CA LEU A 154 -4.97 6.37 -11.47
C LEU A 154 -5.63 5.18 -10.76
N ASN A 155 -5.59 4.02 -11.42
CA ASN A 155 -5.84 2.75 -10.75
C ASN A 155 -4.88 2.60 -9.56
N VAL A 156 -5.40 2.13 -8.41
CA VAL A 156 -4.64 2.04 -7.15
C VAL A 156 -3.37 1.19 -7.26
N ALA A 157 -3.40 0.10 -8.03
CA ALA A 157 -2.22 -0.75 -8.22
C ALA A 157 -1.16 -0.05 -9.09
N ILE A 158 -1.56 0.76 -10.05
CA ILE A 158 -0.66 1.59 -10.86
C ILE A 158 -0.03 2.67 -9.99
N ALA A 159 -0.85 3.37 -9.17
CA ALA A 159 -0.38 4.37 -8.23
C ALA A 159 0.64 3.77 -7.25
N ALA A 160 0.34 2.61 -6.68
CA ALA A 160 1.26 1.90 -5.80
C ALA A 160 2.57 1.55 -6.50
N ALA A 161 2.53 0.99 -7.70
CA ALA A 161 3.73 0.66 -8.46
C ALA A 161 4.62 1.88 -8.72
N LEU A 162 4.05 3.02 -9.13
CA LEU A 162 4.80 4.25 -9.38
C LEU A 162 5.55 4.73 -8.13
N VAL A 163 4.86 4.80 -6.99
CA VAL A 163 5.46 5.28 -5.74
C VAL A 163 6.49 4.30 -5.18
N LEU A 164 6.20 2.99 -5.21
CA LEU A 164 7.12 1.97 -4.73
C LEU A 164 8.42 1.93 -5.55
N TYR A 165 8.33 2.04 -6.87
CA TYR A 165 9.52 2.07 -7.72
C TYR A 165 10.28 3.39 -7.63
N GLU A 166 9.62 4.51 -7.32
CA GLU A 166 10.32 5.75 -6.96
C GLU A 166 11.11 5.58 -5.66
N LEU A 167 10.55 4.92 -4.64
CA LEU A 167 11.29 4.60 -3.41
C LEU A 167 12.50 3.68 -3.70
N ALA A 168 12.32 2.67 -4.55
CA ALA A 168 13.40 1.80 -4.97
C ALA A 168 14.51 2.59 -5.69
N ARG A 169 14.13 3.52 -6.58
CA ARG A 169 15.07 4.41 -7.26
C ARG A 169 15.86 5.28 -6.29
N ARG A 170 15.18 5.89 -5.31
CA ARG A 170 15.84 6.71 -4.27
C ARG A 170 16.84 5.90 -3.45
N SER A 171 16.47 4.66 -3.09
CA SER A 171 17.34 3.77 -2.29
C SER A 171 18.55 3.24 -3.07
N ALA A 172 18.44 3.09 -4.38
CA ALA A 172 19.51 2.58 -5.23
C ALA A 172 20.59 3.62 -5.57
N TYR A 173 20.26 4.90 -5.45
CA TYR A 173 21.19 6.00 -5.72
C TYR A 173 21.94 6.51 -4.47
N THR A 174 21.75 5.93 -3.30
CA THR A 174 22.72 6.02 -2.22
C THR A 174 23.87 5.05 -2.54
N ASP A 175 24.73 5.49 -3.44
CA ASP A 175 25.92 4.76 -3.87
C ASP A 175 26.78 4.40 -2.65
N PRO A 176 27.15 3.13 -2.45
CA PRO A 176 28.24 2.84 -1.55
C PRO A 176 29.51 3.39 -2.20
N ALA A 177 30.09 4.41 -1.57
CA ALA A 177 31.40 4.91 -1.91
C ALA A 177 32.46 3.78 -1.86
#